data_3855a852f0ba07497f108efa9f73d0be
#
_entry.id   3855a852f0ba07497f108efa9f73d0be
#
_cell.length_a   1.000
_cell.length_b   1.000
_cell.length_c   1.000
_cell.angle_alpha   90.00
_cell.angle_beta   90.00
_cell.angle_gamma   90.00
#
_symmetry.space_group_name_H-M   'P 1'
#
loop_
_entity.id
_entity.type
_entity.pdbx_description
1 polymer ?
#
loop_
_entity_poly.entity_id
_entity_poly.type
_entity_poly.pdbx_seq_one_letter_code
_entity_poly.pdbx_strand_id
1 'polypeptide(L)'
;MSKLFLHHHGQMSEAFRTVMFLSASGGLQDAYTYIGRGKVFANAQTGNIVLMSQSLFDGDLSRFLHYFIPVLSFALGVAAAECIRLRWRQARRIHWRQLVVLAEIVLLFAVGFFPAAWDIGANALVSFACAMQVQAFRKVHGYPFASTMCIGNLRSGMDALVAFGHTHDKNVLWKSLHYFAIILIFALGAGIGTQCVGIFGERTIWLSCALLLVSLCFMFIKEDLPEIEEELKK
;
A
#
# COMPACT_ATOMS: atom_id res chain seq x y z
N MET A 1 -4.57 -35.82 7.30
CA MET A 1 -4.63 -34.41 7.79
C MET A 1 -3.28 -33.68 7.78
N SER A 2 -2.16 -34.28 7.39
CA SER A 2 -0.82 -33.67 7.50
C SER A 2 -0.24 -33.10 6.16
N LYS A 3 -0.89 -33.29 5.03
CA LYS A 3 -0.38 -32.80 3.71
C LYS A 3 -0.86 -31.42 3.30
N LEU A 4 -1.88 -30.84 3.99
CA LEU A 4 -2.44 -29.52 3.66
C LEU A 4 -1.59 -28.35 4.19
N PHE A 5 -0.74 -28.59 5.21
CA PHE A 5 0.04 -27.55 5.87
C PHE A 5 1.43 -27.29 5.26
N LEU A 6 1.97 -28.22 4.48
CA LEU A 6 3.32 -28.11 3.88
C LEU A 6 3.37 -27.25 2.62
N HIS A 7 2.22 -27.05 1.94
CA HIS A 7 2.15 -26.19 0.74
C HIS A 7 2.03 -24.69 1.06
N HIS A 8 1.66 -24.33 2.30
CA HIS A 8 1.47 -22.92 2.68
C HIS A 8 2.76 -22.15 3.01
N HIS A 9 3.86 -22.83 3.38
CA HIS A 9 5.08 -22.13 3.80
C HIS A 9 5.86 -21.46 2.66
N GLY A 10 5.88 -22.03 1.48
CA GLY A 10 6.57 -21.46 0.30
C GLY A 10 5.84 -20.24 -0.28
N GLN A 11 4.51 -20.30 -0.34
CA GLN A 11 3.66 -19.23 -0.87
C GLN A 11 3.58 -18.01 0.06
N MET A 12 3.58 -18.21 1.39
CA MET A 12 3.56 -17.10 2.36
C MET A 12 4.83 -16.24 2.31
N SER A 13 6.00 -16.85 2.08
CA SER A 13 7.26 -16.09 2.02
C SER A 13 7.37 -15.23 0.75
N GLU A 14 6.82 -15.67 -0.37
CA GLU A 14 6.83 -14.92 -1.64
C GLU A 14 5.84 -13.75 -1.60
N ALA A 15 4.64 -13.96 -1.11
CA ALA A 15 3.67 -12.88 -0.92
C ALA A 15 4.14 -11.85 0.13
N PHE A 16 4.82 -12.27 1.19
CA PHE A 16 5.40 -11.37 2.18
C PHE A 16 6.46 -10.46 1.56
N ARG A 17 7.35 -10.99 0.70
CA ARG A 17 8.35 -10.18 -0.01
C ARG A 17 7.72 -9.08 -0.85
N THR A 18 6.71 -9.39 -1.65
CA THR A 18 5.97 -8.39 -2.43
C THR A 18 5.40 -7.30 -1.53
N VAL A 19 4.74 -7.68 -0.43
CA VAL A 19 4.13 -6.73 0.51
C VAL A 19 5.17 -5.88 1.24
N MET A 20 6.36 -6.40 1.53
CA MET A 20 7.45 -5.62 2.13
C MET A 20 7.80 -4.40 1.26
N PHE A 21 7.98 -4.59 -0.05
CA PHE A 21 8.30 -3.48 -0.96
C PHE A 21 7.13 -2.52 -1.13
N LEU A 22 5.89 -3.03 -1.16
CA LEU A 22 4.69 -2.19 -1.17
C LEU A 22 4.57 -1.34 0.10
N SER A 23 4.85 -1.91 1.27
CA SER A 23 4.82 -1.19 2.55
C SER A 23 5.93 -0.14 2.66
N ALA A 24 7.16 -0.48 2.26
CA ALA A 24 8.25 0.49 2.23
C ALA A 24 7.94 1.66 1.28
N SER A 25 7.39 1.36 0.10
CA SER A 25 6.90 2.35 -0.85
C SER A 25 5.81 3.24 -0.24
N GLY A 26 4.82 2.65 0.43
CA GLY A 26 3.75 3.41 1.08
C GLY A 26 4.25 4.34 2.18
N GLY A 27 5.21 3.91 3.00
CA GLY A 27 5.85 4.76 4.00
C GLY A 27 6.62 5.92 3.37
N LEU A 28 7.37 5.65 2.30
CA LEU A 28 8.08 6.68 1.54
C LEU A 28 7.12 7.70 0.91
N GLN A 29 6.00 7.24 0.35
CA GLN A 29 4.96 8.10 -0.23
C GLN A 29 4.33 9.03 0.82
N ASP A 30 4.03 8.53 2.03
CA ASP A 30 3.53 9.36 3.14
C ASP A 30 4.56 10.39 3.59
N ALA A 31 5.84 10.01 3.72
CA ALA A 31 6.90 10.96 4.04
C ALA A 31 7.07 12.01 2.94
N TYR A 32 7.06 11.59 1.68
CA TYR A 32 7.17 12.49 0.53
C TYR A 32 6.07 13.54 0.51
N THR A 33 4.80 13.13 0.66
CA THR A 33 3.68 14.07 0.62
C THR A 33 3.63 14.94 1.87
N TYR A 34 3.90 14.38 3.04
CA TYR A 34 3.85 15.13 4.28
C TYR A 34 5.01 16.12 4.46
N ILE A 35 6.24 15.72 4.13
CA ILE A 35 7.43 16.56 4.31
C ILE A 35 7.66 17.48 3.11
N GLY A 36 7.51 16.94 1.89
CA GLY A 36 7.88 17.61 0.64
C GLY A 36 6.74 18.33 -0.08
N ARG A 37 5.47 18.00 0.21
CA ARG A 37 4.30 18.45 -0.57
C ARG A 37 3.17 19.05 0.28
N GLY A 38 3.52 19.83 1.32
CA GLY A 38 2.51 20.65 2.02
C GLY A 38 1.73 19.94 3.11
N LYS A 39 2.32 18.96 3.81
CA LYS A 39 1.78 18.32 5.03
C LYS A 39 0.50 17.49 4.81
N VAL A 40 0.36 16.85 3.67
CA VAL A 40 -0.74 15.94 3.35
C VAL A 40 -0.27 14.50 3.51
N PHE A 41 -1.08 13.62 4.09
CA PHE A 41 -0.82 12.18 4.09
C PHE A 41 -1.41 11.51 2.85
N ALA A 42 -0.63 10.71 2.13
CA ALA A 42 -1.13 9.96 0.99
C ALA A 42 -1.99 8.75 1.40
N ASN A 43 -1.58 8.03 2.45
CA ASN A 43 -2.26 6.84 2.97
C ASN A 43 -3.10 7.12 4.23
N ALA A 44 -2.62 7.98 5.15
CA ALA A 44 -3.24 8.22 6.45
C ALA A 44 -4.39 9.24 6.35
N GLN A 45 -5.46 8.91 5.61
CA GLN A 45 -6.57 9.82 5.33
C GLN A 45 -7.29 10.34 6.57
N THR A 46 -7.26 9.64 7.70
CA THR A 46 -7.83 10.12 8.96
C THR A 46 -7.23 11.46 9.39
N GLY A 47 -5.90 11.63 9.22
CA GLY A 47 -5.23 12.91 9.49
C GLY A 47 -5.74 14.03 8.56
N ASN A 48 -5.86 13.74 7.27
CA ASN A 48 -6.39 14.71 6.31
C ASN A 48 -7.84 15.11 6.62
N ILE A 49 -8.68 14.16 7.03
CA ILE A 49 -10.09 14.44 7.42
C ILE A 49 -10.14 15.38 8.63
N VAL A 50 -9.27 15.17 9.64
CA VAL A 50 -9.21 16.08 10.82
C VAL A 50 -8.79 17.48 10.40
N LEU A 51 -7.72 17.60 9.61
CA LEU A 51 -7.19 18.90 9.16
C LEU A 51 -8.15 19.61 8.19
N MET A 52 -8.85 18.87 7.34
CA MET A 52 -9.92 19.35 6.48
C MET A 52 -11.08 19.94 7.32
N SER A 53 -11.54 19.18 8.32
CA SER A 53 -12.62 19.63 9.19
C SER A 53 -12.25 20.89 9.97
N GLN A 54 -11.05 20.93 10.56
CA GLN A 54 -10.54 22.11 11.21
C GLN A 54 -10.58 23.33 10.28
N SER A 55 -10.02 23.20 9.07
CA SER A 55 -9.96 24.28 8.09
C SER A 55 -11.34 24.80 7.69
N LEU A 56 -12.34 23.92 7.62
CA LEU A 56 -13.73 24.30 7.33
C LEU A 56 -14.32 25.18 8.44
N PHE A 57 -14.11 24.79 9.71
CA PHE A 57 -14.60 25.55 10.85
C PHE A 57 -13.83 26.87 11.08
N ASP A 58 -12.56 26.92 10.67
CA ASP A 58 -11.75 28.15 10.66
C ASP A 58 -12.14 29.10 9.50
N GLY A 59 -13.01 28.67 8.57
CA GLY A 59 -13.41 29.45 7.40
C GLY A 59 -12.35 29.52 6.30
N ASP A 60 -11.29 28.72 6.37
CA ASP A 60 -10.20 28.67 5.39
C ASP A 60 -10.52 27.65 4.28
N LEU A 61 -11.23 28.12 3.24
CA LEU A 61 -11.61 27.29 2.09
C LEU A 61 -10.40 26.78 1.31
N SER A 62 -9.33 27.55 1.22
CA SER A 62 -8.12 27.14 0.50
C SER A 62 -7.47 25.93 1.18
N ARG A 63 -7.31 25.99 2.50
CA ARG A 63 -6.76 24.93 3.31
C ARG A 63 -7.71 23.71 3.39
N PHE A 64 -9.02 23.96 3.40
CA PHE A 64 -10.01 22.88 3.29
C PHE A 64 -9.82 22.10 1.99
N LEU A 65 -9.73 22.75 0.83
CA LEU A 65 -9.53 22.11 -0.46
C LEU A 65 -8.19 21.39 -0.54
N HIS A 66 -7.15 21.89 0.09
CA HIS A 66 -5.83 21.28 0.17
C HIS A 66 -5.87 19.85 0.77
N TYR A 67 -6.73 19.62 1.76
CA TYR A 67 -6.91 18.29 2.37
C TYR A 67 -8.07 17.49 1.75
N PHE A 68 -9.12 18.17 1.28
CA PHE A 68 -10.29 17.53 0.68
C PHE A 68 -9.96 16.83 -0.62
N ILE A 69 -9.17 17.47 -1.51
CA ILE A 69 -8.82 16.92 -2.82
C ILE A 69 -8.07 15.57 -2.70
N PRO A 70 -7.04 15.40 -1.86
CA PRO A 70 -6.41 14.11 -1.61
C PRO A 70 -7.37 13.03 -1.06
N VAL A 71 -8.29 13.39 -0.15
CA VAL A 71 -9.30 12.45 0.38
C VAL A 71 -10.23 11.98 -0.73
N LEU A 72 -10.72 12.91 -1.56
CA LEU A 72 -11.56 12.57 -2.71
C LEU A 72 -10.80 11.71 -3.73
N SER A 73 -9.54 12.06 -4.01
CA SER A 73 -8.68 11.31 -4.93
C SER A 73 -8.42 9.89 -4.42
N PHE A 74 -8.23 9.71 -3.12
CA PHE A 74 -8.11 8.40 -2.50
C PHE A 74 -9.39 7.57 -2.73
N ALA A 75 -10.57 8.14 -2.49
CA ALA A 75 -11.84 7.45 -2.74
C ALA A 75 -12.00 7.03 -4.22
N LEU A 76 -11.63 7.91 -5.15
CA LEU A 76 -11.63 7.62 -6.58
C LEU A 76 -10.61 6.54 -6.95
N GLY A 77 -9.45 6.51 -6.31
CA GLY A 77 -8.43 5.47 -6.50
C GLY A 77 -8.93 4.08 -6.07
N VAL A 78 -9.63 3.99 -4.93
CA VAL A 78 -10.31 2.75 -4.50
C VAL A 78 -11.31 2.29 -5.56
N ALA A 79 -12.15 3.20 -6.06
CA ALA A 79 -13.14 2.91 -7.09
C ALA A 79 -12.48 2.44 -8.40
N ALA A 80 -11.43 3.12 -8.83
CA ALA A 80 -10.69 2.76 -10.05
C ALA A 80 -10.07 1.35 -9.95
N ALA A 81 -9.42 1.02 -8.84
CA ALA A 81 -8.86 -0.31 -8.62
C ALA A 81 -9.96 -1.40 -8.60
N GLU A 82 -11.12 -1.10 -8.04
CA GLU A 82 -12.26 -2.02 -8.05
C GLU A 82 -12.80 -2.21 -9.47
N CYS A 83 -12.90 -1.16 -10.28
CA CYS A 83 -13.27 -1.25 -11.69
C CYS A 83 -12.27 -2.11 -12.47
N ILE A 84 -10.96 -1.91 -12.25
CA ILE A 84 -9.92 -2.74 -12.85
C ILE A 84 -10.11 -4.21 -12.44
N ARG A 85 -10.34 -4.49 -11.16
CA ARG A 85 -10.59 -5.84 -10.65
C ARG A 85 -11.79 -6.49 -11.33
N LEU A 86 -12.92 -5.80 -11.41
CA LEU A 86 -14.14 -6.33 -12.03
C LEU A 86 -13.97 -6.61 -13.52
N ARG A 87 -13.21 -5.75 -14.24
CA ARG A 87 -13.03 -5.88 -15.68
C ARG A 87 -11.99 -6.94 -16.05
N TRP A 88 -10.90 -7.07 -15.26
CA TRP A 88 -9.72 -7.86 -15.61
C TRP A 88 -9.49 -9.07 -14.71
N ARG A 89 -10.43 -9.41 -13.81
CA ARG A 89 -10.32 -10.55 -12.88
C ARG A 89 -10.06 -11.88 -13.60
N GLN A 90 -10.58 -12.05 -14.81
CA GLN A 90 -10.46 -13.28 -15.62
C GLN A 90 -9.40 -13.19 -16.73
N ALA A 91 -8.57 -12.16 -16.74
CA ALA A 91 -7.54 -12.01 -17.75
C ALA A 91 -6.43 -13.05 -17.58
N ARG A 92 -6.18 -13.85 -18.65
CA ARG A 92 -5.24 -14.98 -18.61
C ARG A 92 -3.77 -14.60 -18.69
N ARG A 93 -3.41 -13.40 -19.20
CA ARG A 93 -2.01 -13.02 -19.47
C ARG A 93 -1.38 -12.12 -18.42
N ILE A 94 -2.15 -11.21 -17.82
CA ILE A 94 -1.69 -10.25 -16.83
C ILE A 94 -2.72 -10.23 -15.71
N HIS A 95 -2.26 -10.48 -14.49
CA HIS A 95 -3.14 -10.42 -13.33
C HIS A 95 -3.52 -8.97 -13.03
N TRP A 96 -4.79 -8.72 -12.67
CA TRP A 96 -5.29 -7.35 -12.43
C TRP A 96 -4.49 -6.56 -11.39
N ARG A 97 -3.89 -7.23 -10.39
CA ARG A 97 -3.01 -6.59 -9.39
C ARG A 97 -1.72 -6.04 -10.02
N GLN A 98 -1.15 -6.73 -11.01
CA GLN A 98 0.02 -6.25 -11.75
C GLN A 98 -0.32 -4.99 -12.55
N LEU A 99 -1.52 -4.91 -13.14
CA LEU A 99 -2.01 -3.69 -13.82
C LEU A 99 -2.13 -2.53 -12.84
N VAL A 100 -2.62 -2.78 -11.62
CA VAL A 100 -2.72 -1.75 -10.57
C VAL A 100 -1.34 -1.22 -10.20
N VAL A 101 -0.36 -2.09 -9.92
CA VAL A 101 1.00 -1.67 -9.58
C VAL A 101 1.67 -0.94 -10.74
N LEU A 102 1.46 -1.38 -11.97
CA LEU A 102 1.97 -0.69 -13.16
C LEU A 102 1.37 0.71 -13.31
N ALA A 103 0.05 0.85 -13.13
CA ALA A 103 -0.61 2.15 -13.15
C ALA A 103 -0.08 3.07 -12.04
N GLU A 104 0.11 2.54 -10.82
CA GLU A 104 0.72 3.27 -9.72
C GLU A 104 2.13 3.78 -10.09
N ILE A 105 3.00 2.92 -10.63
CA ILE A 105 4.35 3.32 -11.06
C ILE A 105 4.28 4.46 -12.08
N VAL A 106 3.41 4.37 -13.09
CA VAL A 106 3.27 5.41 -14.11
C VAL A 106 2.80 6.74 -13.51
N LEU A 107 1.82 6.71 -12.61
CA LEU A 107 1.31 7.91 -11.94
C LEU A 107 2.39 8.56 -11.07
N LEU A 108 3.08 7.78 -10.23
CA LEU A 108 4.14 8.28 -9.35
C LEU A 108 5.35 8.78 -10.14
N PHE A 109 5.69 8.12 -11.25
CA PHE A 109 6.74 8.59 -12.14
C PHE A 109 6.43 9.97 -12.72
N ALA A 110 5.18 10.19 -13.15
CA ALA A 110 4.71 11.49 -13.63
C ALA A 110 4.76 12.57 -12.53
N VAL A 111 4.40 12.23 -11.28
CA VAL A 111 4.46 13.15 -10.14
C VAL A 111 5.86 13.68 -9.88
N GLY A 112 6.91 12.90 -10.15
CA GLY A 112 8.31 13.33 -9.97
C GLY A 112 8.74 14.50 -10.88
N PHE A 113 7.95 14.85 -11.89
CA PHE A 113 8.16 16.03 -12.76
C PHE A 113 7.34 17.25 -12.31
N PHE A 114 6.46 17.12 -11.31
CA PHE A 114 5.61 18.23 -10.87
C PHE A 114 6.40 19.21 -10.02
N PRO A 115 6.42 20.51 -10.39
CA PRO A 115 7.04 21.54 -9.56
C PRO A 115 6.24 21.73 -8.24
N ALA A 116 6.85 22.34 -7.24
CA ALA A 116 6.22 22.63 -5.94
C ALA A 116 4.91 23.44 -6.08
N ALA A 117 4.79 24.29 -7.09
CA ALA A 117 3.53 25.01 -7.36
C ALA A 117 2.33 24.09 -7.65
N TRP A 118 2.56 22.80 -7.92
CA TRP A 118 1.53 21.80 -8.23
C TRP A 118 1.33 20.78 -7.10
N ASP A 119 1.65 21.13 -5.86
CA ASP A 119 1.57 20.23 -4.72
C ASP A 119 0.19 19.60 -4.51
N ILE A 120 -0.90 20.35 -4.76
CA ILE A 120 -2.27 19.82 -4.68
C ILE A 120 -2.46 18.69 -5.70
N GLY A 121 -2.02 18.89 -6.93
CA GLY A 121 -2.09 17.88 -7.99
C GLY A 121 -1.19 16.66 -7.69
N ALA A 122 0.02 16.91 -7.19
CA ALA A 122 0.93 15.84 -6.76
C ALA A 122 0.30 14.99 -5.65
N ASN A 123 -0.22 15.62 -4.58
CA ASN A 123 -0.87 14.94 -3.46
C ASN A 123 -2.11 14.17 -3.91
N ALA A 124 -2.90 14.73 -4.84
CA ALA A 124 -4.07 14.06 -5.41
C ALA A 124 -3.68 12.77 -6.13
N LEU A 125 -2.66 12.82 -7.00
CA LEU A 125 -2.21 11.65 -7.75
C LEU A 125 -1.54 10.61 -6.86
N VAL A 126 -0.72 11.01 -5.87
CA VAL A 126 -0.11 10.07 -4.92
C VAL A 126 -1.19 9.41 -4.08
N SER A 127 -2.17 10.15 -3.54
CA SER A 127 -3.29 9.58 -2.78
C SER A 127 -4.14 8.63 -3.61
N PHE A 128 -4.39 8.97 -4.88
CA PHE A 128 -5.09 8.08 -5.82
C PHE A 128 -4.31 6.78 -6.05
N ALA A 129 -3.02 6.86 -6.30
CA ALA A 129 -2.14 5.70 -6.52
C ALA A 129 -2.06 4.81 -5.26
N CYS A 130 -1.83 5.40 -4.08
CA CYS A 130 -1.87 4.71 -2.79
C CYS A 130 -3.19 3.94 -2.58
N ALA A 131 -4.32 4.57 -2.89
CA ALA A 131 -5.63 3.96 -2.75
C ALA A 131 -5.82 2.76 -3.66
N MET A 132 -5.29 2.82 -4.89
CA MET A 132 -5.29 1.68 -5.82
C MET A 132 -4.51 0.50 -5.22
N GLN A 133 -3.34 0.75 -4.64
CA GLN A 133 -2.54 -0.27 -3.96
C GLN A 133 -3.28 -0.89 -2.77
N VAL A 134 -3.86 -0.06 -1.89
CA VAL A 134 -4.64 -0.50 -0.72
C VAL A 134 -5.79 -1.41 -1.14
N GLN A 135 -6.52 -1.05 -2.20
CA GLN A 135 -7.64 -1.84 -2.70
C GLN A 135 -7.19 -3.16 -3.34
N ALA A 136 -6.06 -3.18 -4.05
CA ALA A 136 -5.55 -4.37 -4.72
C ALA A 136 -4.97 -5.41 -3.73
N PHE A 137 -4.36 -4.94 -2.66
CA PHE A 137 -3.63 -5.80 -1.70
C PHE A 137 -4.30 -5.88 -0.33
N ARG A 138 -5.64 -6.00 -0.31
CA ARG A 138 -6.45 -6.13 0.93
C ARG A 138 -6.33 -7.48 1.62
N LYS A 139 -5.96 -8.53 0.90
CA LYS A 139 -5.81 -9.89 1.39
C LYS A 139 -4.55 -10.48 0.81
N VAL A 140 -3.73 -11.07 1.66
CA VAL A 140 -2.59 -11.87 1.29
C VAL A 140 -2.74 -13.21 1.99
N HIS A 141 -2.76 -14.32 1.24
CA HIS A 141 -2.93 -15.70 1.74
C HIS A 141 -4.14 -15.89 2.68
N GLY A 142 -5.28 -15.27 2.34
CA GLY A 142 -6.52 -15.43 3.10
C GLY A 142 -6.64 -14.60 4.38
N TYR A 143 -5.57 -13.94 4.84
CA TYR A 143 -5.62 -13.03 5.98
C TYR A 143 -5.92 -11.60 5.52
N PRO A 144 -6.81 -10.86 6.23
CA PRO A 144 -6.98 -9.42 6.00
C PRO A 144 -5.65 -8.74 6.32
N PHE A 145 -5.11 -8.05 5.33
CA PHE A 145 -3.81 -7.43 5.41
C PHE A 145 -3.89 -6.05 4.72
N ALA A 146 -3.18 -5.08 5.24
CA ALA A 146 -3.08 -3.78 4.60
C ALA A 146 -1.61 -3.37 4.47
N SER A 147 -1.12 -3.23 3.25
CA SER A 147 0.28 -2.87 2.98
C SER A 147 0.69 -1.53 3.58
N THR A 148 -0.27 -0.60 3.74
CA THR A 148 -0.02 0.79 4.17
C THR A 148 -0.85 1.24 5.37
N MET A 149 -1.71 0.38 5.93
CA MET A 149 -2.57 0.72 7.08
C MET A 149 -1.96 0.21 8.39
N CYS A 150 -1.10 0.98 9.02
CA CYS A 150 -0.40 0.59 10.25
C CYS A 150 -1.34 0.24 11.40
N ILE A 151 -2.45 0.98 11.61
CA ILE A 151 -3.41 0.73 12.71
C ILE A 151 -4.11 -0.62 12.56
N GLY A 152 -4.53 -1.00 11.36
CA GLY A 152 -5.15 -2.31 11.12
C GLY A 152 -4.18 -3.46 11.39
N ASN A 153 -2.94 -3.30 10.96
CA ASN A 153 -1.88 -4.29 11.20
C ASN A 153 -1.49 -4.35 12.69
N LEU A 154 -1.43 -3.22 13.40
CA LEU A 154 -1.15 -3.16 14.84
C LEU A 154 -2.22 -3.93 15.63
N ARG A 155 -3.50 -3.67 15.35
CA ARG A 155 -4.61 -4.39 15.97
C ARG A 155 -4.50 -5.90 15.71
N SER A 156 -4.39 -6.30 14.46
CA SER A 156 -4.32 -7.74 14.09
C SER A 156 -3.08 -8.43 14.65
N GLY A 157 -1.96 -7.70 14.76
CA GLY A 157 -0.72 -8.18 15.37
C GLY A 157 -0.89 -8.44 16.86
N MET A 158 -1.53 -7.49 17.58
CA MET A 158 -1.79 -7.65 19.01
C MET A 158 -2.83 -8.74 19.29
N ASP A 159 -3.91 -8.81 18.51
CA ASP A 159 -4.90 -9.90 18.63
C ASP A 159 -4.23 -11.28 18.48
N ALA A 160 -3.34 -11.44 17.49
CA ALA A 160 -2.59 -12.67 17.27
C ALA A 160 -1.58 -12.95 18.41
N LEU A 161 -0.93 -11.92 18.94
CA LEU A 161 0.02 -12.07 20.04
C LEU A 161 -0.66 -12.56 21.33
N VAL A 162 -1.81 -11.99 21.67
CA VAL A 162 -2.64 -12.42 22.81
C VAL A 162 -3.13 -13.86 22.60
N ALA A 163 -3.61 -14.18 21.40
CA ALA A 163 -4.02 -15.54 21.08
C ALA A 163 -2.86 -16.55 21.21
N PHE A 164 -1.65 -16.16 20.80
CA PHE A 164 -0.45 -16.99 21.03
C PHE A 164 -0.19 -17.25 22.52
N GLY A 165 -0.38 -16.27 23.40
CA GLY A 165 -0.25 -16.42 24.83
C GLY A 165 -1.17 -17.49 25.44
N HIS A 166 -2.33 -17.73 24.80
CA HIS A 166 -3.28 -18.77 25.21
C HIS A 166 -3.07 -20.13 24.53
N THR A 167 -2.73 -20.11 23.24
CA THR A 167 -2.65 -21.34 22.42
C THR A 167 -1.25 -21.95 22.35
N HIS A 168 -0.22 -21.16 22.58
CA HIS A 168 1.20 -21.50 22.34
C HIS A 168 1.48 -22.02 20.91
N ASP A 169 0.59 -21.72 19.94
CA ASP A 169 0.77 -22.10 18.53
C ASP A 169 1.75 -21.15 17.84
N LYS A 170 2.89 -21.69 17.42
CA LYS A 170 3.93 -20.95 16.69
C LYS A 170 3.43 -20.30 15.40
N ASN A 171 2.43 -20.87 14.74
CA ASN A 171 1.87 -20.26 13.53
C ASN A 171 1.16 -18.94 13.85
N VAL A 172 0.48 -18.87 15.00
CA VAL A 172 -0.16 -17.64 15.49
C VAL A 172 0.88 -16.60 15.87
N LEU A 173 2.01 -17.00 16.48
CA LEU A 173 3.13 -16.09 16.74
C LEU A 173 3.72 -15.55 15.44
N TRP A 174 4.01 -16.41 14.44
CA TRP A 174 4.52 -15.98 13.15
C TRP A 174 3.59 -14.99 12.45
N LYS A 175 2.27 -15.21 12.53
CA LYS A 175 1.27 -14.27 12.01
C LYS A 175 1.40 -12.90 12.69
N SER A 176 1.53 -12.85 14.03
CA SER A 176 1.74 -11.61 14.78
C SER A 176 3.02 -10.90 14.33
N LEU A 177 4.15 -11.62 14.25
CA LEU A 177 5.43 -11.07 13.82
C LEU A 177 5.38 -10.47 12.41
N HIS A 178 4.65 -11.08 11.48
CA HIS A 178 4.47 -10.53 10.14
C HIS A 178 3.75 -9.17 10.16
N TYR A 179 2.70 -9.01 10.99
CA TYR A 179 2.03 -7.72 11.12
C TYR A 179 2.97 -6.64 11.66
N PHE A 180 3.75 -6.94 12.70
CA PHE A 180 4.72 -5.98 13.24
C PHE A 180 5.86 -5.68 12.27
N ALA A 181 6.36 -6.69 11.56
CA ALA A 181 7.41 -6.51 10.55
C ALA A 181 6.96 -5.53 9.44
N ILE A 182 5.71 -5.61 8.99
CA ILE A 182 5.19 -4.67 7.99
C ILE A 182 5.10 -3.24 8.51
N ILE A 183 4.66 -3.05 9.77
CA ILE A 183 4.65 -1.71 10.38
C ILE A 183 6.08 -1.16 10.45
N LEU A 184 7.05 -1.98 10.85
CA LEU A 184 8.46 -1.59 10.90
C LEU A 184 9.00 -1.21 9.51
N ILE A 185 8.67 -2.00 8.48
CA ILE A 185 9.09 -1.75 7.10
C ILE A 185 8.47 -0.45 6.57
N PHE A 186 7.19 -0.20 6.86
CA PHE A 186 6.53 1.08 6.54
C PHE A 186 7.26 2.25 7.23
N ALA A 187 7.55 2.13 8.52
CA ALA A 187 8.26 3.15 9.30
C ALA A 187 9.67 3.41 8.76
N LEU A 188 10.40 2.35 8.36
CA LEU A 188 11.71 2.49 7.71
C LEU A 188 11.59 3.20 6.35
N GLY A 189 10.59 2.86 5.54
CA GLY A 189 10.28 3.55 4.29
C GLY A 189 10.01 5.04 4.50
N ALA A 190 9.22 5.39 5.51
CA ALA A 190 8.92 6.77 5.87
C ALA A 190 10.18 7.51 6.37
N GLY A 191 10.99 6.88 7.22
CA GLY A 191 12.25 7.45 7.71
C GLY A 191 13.25 7.72 6.58
N ILE A 192 13.46 6.76 5.70
CA ILE A 192 14.32 6.91 4.52
C ILE A 192 13.75 7.98 3.59
N GLY A 193 12.44 7.96 3.35
CA GLY A 193 11.73 8.96 2.53
C GLY A 193 11.95 10.38 3.04
N THR A 194 11.87 10.58 4.36
CA THR A 194 12.11 11.89 5.00
C THR A 194 13.51 12.41 4.70
N GLN A 195 14.54 11.57 4.83
CA GLN A 195 15.92 11.97 4.51
C GLN A 195 16.09 12.24 3.01
N CYS A 196 15.52 11.40 2.18
CA CYS A 196 15.61 11.53 0.72
C CYS A 196 14.90 12.80 0.21
N VAL A 197 13.81 13.23 0.81
CA VAL A 197 13.14 14.51 0.46
C VAL A 197 14.09 15.69 0.66
N GLY A 198 14.89 15.68 1.74
CA GLY A 198 15.89 16.72 1.98
C GLY A 198 17.02 16.76 0.94
N ILE A 199 17.30 15.65 0.25
CA ILE A 199 18.41 15.52 -0.72
C ILE A 199 17.91 15.68 -2.17
N PHE A 200 16.80 15.01 -2.53
CA PHE A 200 16.32 14.89 -3.90
C PHE A 200 15.06 15.74 -4.19
N GLY A 201 14.46 16.35 -3.15
CA GLY A 201 13.23 17.15 -3.28
C GLY A 201 12.09 16.33 -3.91
N GLU A 202 11.47 16.90 -4.92
CA GLU A 202 10.33 16.33 -5.63
C GLU A 202 10.62 15.00 -6.33
N ARG A 203 11.88 14.74 -6.67
CA ARG A 203 12.32 13.50 -7.34
C ARG A 203 12.39 12.30 -6.41
N THR A 204 12.28 12.50 -5.11
CA THR A 204 12.25 11.42 -4.09
C THR A 204 11.20 10.36 -4.42
N ILE A 205 10.07 10.74 -5.03
CA ILE A 205 9.00 9.82 -5.39
C ILE A 205 9.45 8.71 -6.36
N TRP A 206 10.51 8.91 -7.14
CA TRP A 206 11.06 7.89 -8.04
C TRP A 206 11.68 6.70 -7.28
N LEU A 207 12.11 6.89 -6.03
CA LEU A 207 12.52 5.76 -5.18
C LEU A 207 11.33 4.83 -4.87
N SER A 208 10.13 5.40 -4.70
CA SER A 208 8.89 4.62 -4.60
C SER A 208 8.66 3.80 -5.88
N CYS A 209 8.84 4.42 -7.06
CA CYS A 209 8.74 3.69 -8.33
C CYS A 209 9.72 2.51 -8.41
N ALA A 210 10.96 2.69 -7.92
CA ALA A 210 11.94 1.61 -7.90
C ALA A 210 11.52 0.46 -6.97
N LEU A 211 11.00 0.75 -5.77
CA LEU A 211 10.47 -0.25 -4.85
C LEU A 211 9.28 -1.01 -5.46
N LEU A 212 8.38 -0.30 -6.11
CA LEU A 212 7.22 -0.90 -6.79
C LEU A 212 7.63 -1.75 -8.00
N LEU A 213 8.65 -1.36 -8.75
CA LEU A 213 9.21 -2.18 -9.84
C LEU A 213 9.76 -3.49 -9.30
N VAL A 214 10.50 -3.46 -8.18
CA VAL A 214 10.99 -4.69 -7.54
C VAL A 214 9.81 -5.57 -7.11
N SER A 215 8.78 -4.98 -6.47
CA SER A 215 7.56 -5.70 -6.10
C SER A 215 6.88 -6.32 -7.31
N LEU A 216 6.75 -5.57 -8.41
CA LEU A 216 6.17 -6.03 -9.65
C LEU A 216 6.96 -7.21 -10.25
N CYS A 217 8.30 -7.15 -10.25
CA CYS A 217 9.15 -8.26 -10.70
C CYS A 217 8.90 -9.54 -9.90
N PHE A 218 8.76 -9.43 -8.56
CA PHE A 218 8.41 -10.60 -7.74
C PHE A 218 7.04 -11.19 -8.11
N MET A 219 6.06 -10.36 -8.48
CA MET A 219 4.74 -10.83 -8.90
C MET A 219 4.76 -11.64 -10.20
N PHE A 220 5.75 -11.42 -11.08
CA PHE A 220 5.91 -12.23 -12.32
C PHE A 220 6.58 -13.57 -12.07
N ILE A 221 7.30 -13.74 -10.97
CA ILE A 221 8.17 -14.92 -10.79
C ILE A 221 7.40 -16.19 -10.44
N LYS A 222 6.17 -16.19 -9.85
CA LYS A 222 5.50 -17.45 -9.45
C LYS A 222 4.03 -17.44 -8.97
N GLU A 223 3.22 -16.44 -9.17
CA GLU A 223 1.85 -16.44 -8.59
C GLU A 223 0.78 -17.24 -9.39
N ASP A 224 1.05 -17.66 -10.63
CA ASP A 224 -0.01 -18.17 -11.53
C ASP A 224 -0.10 -19.70 -11.70
N LEU A 225 0.79 -20.48 -11.11
CA LEU A 225 0.82 -21.93 -11.36
C LEU A 225 -0.16 -22.79 -10.51
N PRO A 226 -0.54 -22.45 -9.26
CA PRO A 226 -1.45 -23.30 -8.48
C PRO A 226 -2.94 -23.09 -8.76
N GLU A 227 -3.37 -21.88 -9.10
CA GLU A 227 -4.81 -21.61 -9.33
C GLU A 227 -5.33 -22.20 -10.66
N ILE A 228 -4.48 -22.29 -11.68
CA ILE A 228 -4.84 -22.84 -13.00
C ILE A 228 -5.02 -24.35 -12.94
N GLU A 229 -4.23 -25.06 -12.12
CA GLU A 229 -4.38 -26.53 -11.97
C GLU A 229 -5.61 -26.94 -11.17
N GLU A 230 -6.09 -26.12 -10.21
CA GLU A 230 -7.32 -26.43 -9.48
C GLU A 230 -8.58 -26.11 -10.30
N GLU A 231 -8.56 -25.07 -11.15
CA GLU A 231 -9.69 -24.76 -12.05
C GLU A 231 -9.80 -25.72 -13.23
N LEU A 232 -8.70 -26.33 -13.68
CA LEU A 232 -8.72 -27.34 -14.75
C LEU A 232 -9.11 -28.74 -14.26
N LYS A 233 -9.16 -28.97 -12.94
CA LYS A 233 -9.59 -30.22 -12.30
C LYS A 233 -11.04 -30.19 -11.81
N LYS A 234 -11.74 -29.09 -11.98
CA LYS A 234 -13.19 -28.93 -11.76
C LYS A 234 -13.92 -28.78 -13.08
#